data_27b53c3fe795bfe0beec50a9fd12860d
#
_entry.id   27b53c3fe795bfe0beec50a9fd12860d
#
_cell.length_a   1.000
_cell.length_b   1.000
_cell.length_c   1.000
_cell.angle_alpha   90.00
_cell.angle_beta   90.00
_cell.angle_gamma   90.00
#
_symmetry.space_group_name_H-M   'P 1'
#
loop_
_entity.id
_entity.type
_entity.pdbx_description
1 polymer ?
#
loop_
_entity_poly.entity_id
_entity_poly.type
_entity_poly.pdbx_seq_one_letter_code
_entity_poly.pdbx_strand_id
1 'polypeptide(L)'
;TISTLDDEEKQTAEVKELHKQFLYYLILHEMGHTLGLNHNMKASQMLSPTEVHDQSITRKLGLQGSVMDYPSVNVNSNRAKQGDYYTTKVGPYDIWAIQYGYTPFSEAEEEAGLKKILERSTDPKLAFGNDADDMRSPGKAIDPRVMINDMSNDMVAYAEDRLKLVNSMLPKLQSRFAKPGQSYAELRTRYFQLMGQRAQMVNAVSRYIGGVYVDRSFAGQSNNSKPFTPVPAAYQKKAMALLNTYLFAPNAF
;
A
#
# COMPACT_ATOMS: atom_id res chain seq x y z
N THR A 1 6.73 -3.78 16.27
CA THR A 1 6.09 -2.60 15.72
C THR A 1 6.07 -1.51 16.79
N ILE A 2 6.65 -0.36 16.56
CA ILE A 2 6.16 0.89 17.11
C ILE A 2 6.42 1.11 18.61
N SER A 3 7.61 0.93 19.05
CA SER A 3 8.01 1.60 20.29
C SER A 3 8.59 2.99 20.00
N THR A 4 7.85 3.80 19.24
CA THR A 4 8.18 5.21 19.05
C THR A 4 7.61 6.09 20.17
N LEU A 5 6.73 5.54 21.02
CA LEU A 5 6.17 6.21 22.16
C LEU A 5 7.00 5.90 23.42
N ASP A 6 7.29 6.90 24.18
CA ASP A 6 8.00 6.76 25.46
C ASP A 6 7.03 6.47 26.62
N ASP A 7 5.71 6.57 26.38
CA ASP A 7 4.62 6.34 27.33
C ASP A 7 4.01 4.94 27.09
N GLU A 8 4.15 4.06 28.08
CA GLU A 8 3.75 2.65 28.01
C GLU A 8 2.22 2.46 27.86
N GLU A 9 1.41 3.32 28.46
CA GLU A 9 -0.06 3.29 28.31
C GLU A 9 -0.50 3.69 26.91
N LYS A 10 0.06 4.76 26.36
CA LYS A 10 -0.22 5.18 24.99
C LYS A 10 0.26 4.14 23.98
N GLN A 11 1.43 3.55 24.19
CA GLN A 11 1.94 2.45 23.38
C GLN A 11 0.98 1.26 23.37
N THR A 12 0.42 0.89 24.54
CA THR A 12 -0.52 -0.20 24.67
C THR A 12 -1.83 0.09 23.94
N ALA A 13 -2.37 1.30 24.05
CA ALA A 13 -3.59 1.72 23.36
C ALA A 13 -3.41 1.73 21.84
N GLU A 14 -2.29 2.25 21.33
CA GLU A 14 -1.97 2.25 19.89
C GLU A 14 -1.79 0.83 19.34
N VAL A 15 -1.15 -0.06 20.06
CA VAL A 15 -0.99 -1.47 19.65
C VAL A 15 -2.34 -2.16 19.58
N LYS A 16 -3.24 -1.91 20.53
CA LYS A 16 -4.62 -2.43 20.49
C LYS A 16 -5.38 -1.92 19.25
N GLU A 17 -5.29 -0.62 18.95
CA GLU A 17 -5.96 -0.04 17.80
C GLU A 17 -5.38 -0.58 16.47
N LEU A 18 -4.05 -0.73 16.37
CA LEU A 18 -3.42 -1.36 15.22
C LEU A 18 -3.91 -2.80 15.02
N HIS A 19 -3.95 -3.61 16.08
CA HIS A 19 -4.46 -4.99 15.99
C HIS A 19 -5.92 -5.04 15.60
N LYS A 20 -6.74 -4.14 16.14
CA LYS A 20 -8.16 -4.03 15.80
C LYS A 20 -8.33 -3.69 14.31
N GLN A 21 -7.63 -2.68 13.80
CA GLN A 21 -7.69 -2.31 12.39
C GLN A 21 -7.16 -3.43 11.48
N PHE A 22 -6.08 -4.11 11.88
CA PHE A 22 -5.58 -5.27 11.16
C PHE A 22 -6.63 -6.38 11.05
N LEU A 23 -7.33 -6.70 12.15
CA LEU A 23 -8.39 -7.71 12.13
C LEU A 23 -9.58 -7.29 11.26
N TYR A 24 -9.98 -6.02 11.29
CA TYR A 24 -11.01 -5.50 10.37
C TYR A 24 -10.59 -5.69 8.92
N TYR A 25 -9.38 -5.23 8.59
CA TYR A 25 -8.83 -5.39 7.24
C TYR A 25 -8.80 -6.86 6.82
N LEU A 26 -8.25 -7.74 7.66
CA LEU A 26 -8.12 -9.17 7.36
C LEU A 26 -9.50 -9.80 7.10
N ILE A 27 -10.47 -9.56 7.99
CA ILE A 27 -11.82 -10.12 7.83
C ILE A 27 -12.47 -9.59 6.55
N LEU A 28 -12.37 -8.30 6.26
CA LEU A 28 -12.92 -7.73 5.02
C LEU A 28 -12.25 -8.31 3.77
N HIS A 29 -10.94 -8.55 3.81
CA HIS A 29 -10.18 -9.20 2.74
C HIS A 29 -10.68 -10.62 2.48
N GLU A 30 -10.74 -11.45 3.52
CA GLU A 30 -11.22 -12.84 3.39
C GLU A 30 -12.71 -12.90 2.96
N MET A 31 -13.54 -11.99 3.46
CA MET A 31 -14.92 -11.87 2.97
C MET A 31 -14.98 -11.49 1.49
N GLY A 32 -14.08 -10.62 1.02
CA GLY A 32 -13.97 -10.29 -0.39
C GLY A 32 -13.74 -11.54 -1.25
N HIS A 33 -12.87 -12.46 -0.82
CA HIS A 33 -12.66 -13.73 -1.49
C HIS A 33 -13.92 -14.61 -1.51
N THR A 34 -14.70 -14.66 -0.43
CA THR A 34 -15.96 -15.40 -0.41
C THR A 34 -17.02 -14.83 -1.35
N LEU A 35 -16.90 -13.55 -1.69
CA LEU A 35 -17.73 -12.86 -2.69
C LEU A 35 -17.17 -12.93 -4.12
N GLY A 36 -16.10 -13.70 -4.33
CA GLY A 36 -15.51 -13.92 -5.66
C GLY A 36 -14.51 -12.84 -6.10
N LEU A 37 -14.09 -11.92 -5.21
CA LEU A 37 -13.08 -10.94 -5.55
C LEU A 37 -11.69 -11.55 -5.57
N ASN A 38 -10.91 -11.22 -6.60
CA ASN A 38 -9.48 -11.48 -6.68
C ASN A 38 -8.68 -10.39 -5.97
N HIS A 39 -7.40 -10.65 -5.67
CA HIS A 39 -6.50 -9.62 -5.19
C HIS A 39 -6.45 -8.42 -6.14
N ASN A 40 -6.32 -7.24 -5.58
CA ASN A 40 -6.16 -5.99 -6.31
C ASN A 40 -4.98 -5.18 -5.78
N MET A 41 -3.77 -5.53 -6.20
CA MET A 41 -2.51 -4.94 -5.75
C MET A 41 -2.21 -3.56 -6.35
N LYS A 42 -3.15 -2.97 -7.09
CA LYS A 42 -3.06 -1.60 -7.60
C LYS A 42 -3.89 -0.63 -6.76
N ALA A 43 -4.65 -1.13 -5.81
CA ALA A 43 -5.57 -0.34 -5.01
C ALA A 43 -4.86 0.59 -4.01
N SER A 44 -3.62 0.31 -3.63
CA SER A 44 -2.74 1.17 -2.83
C SER A 44 -2.52 2.56 -3.44
N GLN A 45 -2.69 2.70 -4.77
CA GLN A 45 -2.43 3.94 -5.51
C GLN A 45 -3.53 5.00 -5.37
N MET A 46 -4.60 4.75 -4.59
CA MET A 46 -5.77 5.64 -4.52
C MET A 46 -5.46 7.01 -3.89
N LEU A 47 -4.68 7.04 -2.83
CA LEU A 47 -4.47 8.24 -1.99
C LEU A 47 -3.02 8.72 -2.06
N SER A 48 -2.82 10.01 -1.84
CA SER A 48 -1.49 10.62 -1.70
C SER A 48 -0.85 10.30 -0.33
N PRO A 49 0.47 10.51 -0.15
CA PRO A 49 1.15 10.27 1.14
C PRO A 49 0.60 11.09 2.32
N THR A 50 -0.08 12.19 2.06
CA THR A 50 -0.74 12.98 3.10
C THR A 50 -2.16 12.50 3.39
N GLU A 51 -2.91 12.15 2.36
CA GLU A 51 -4.29 11.67 2.49
C GLU A 51 -4.40 10.32 3.18
N VAL A 52 -3.41 9.43 3.04
CA VAL A 52 -3.38 8.14 3.76
C VAL A 52 -3.33 8.29 5.29
N HIS A 53 -3.02 9.49 5.78
CA HIS A 53 -3.03 9.82 7.20
C HIS A 53 -4.19 10.74 7.61
N ASP A 54 -5.06 11.11 6.68
CA ASP A 54 -6.25 11.91 6.97
C ASP A 54 -7.46 11.00 7.25
N GLN A 55 -7.80 10.86 8.53
CA GLN A 55 -8.92 10.03 8.96
C GLN A 55 -10.30 10.53 8.46
N SER A 56 -10.43 11.80 8.10
CA SER A 56 -11.65 12.31 7.48
C SER A 56 -11.87 11.74 6.07
N ILE A 57 -10.78 11.35 5.40
CA ILE A 57 -10.78 10.72 4.09
C ILE A 57 -10.83 9.20 4.24
N THR A 58 -9.88 8.60 5.01
CA THR A 58 -9.71 7.14 5.08
C THR A 58 -10.92 6.44 5.69
N ARG A 59 -11.57 7.04 6.67
CA ARG A 59 -12.79 6.48 7.30
C ARG A 59 -14.04 6.61 6.44
N LYS A 60 -13.99 7.43 5.39
CA LYS A 60 -15.09 7.60 4.44
C LYS A 60 -14.90 6.74 3.19
N LEU A 61 -13.71 6.74 2.62
CA LEU A 61 -13.41 6.12 1.33
C LEU A 61 -12.64 4.79 1.44
N GLY A 62 -12.12 4.45 2.62
CA GLY A 62 -11.09 3.43 2.79
C GLY A 62 -9.69 4.04 2.69
N LEU A 63 -8.71 3.34 3.22
CA LEU A 63 -7.29 3.71 3.14
C LEU A 63 -6.71 3.44 1.74
N GLN A 64 -7.31 2.51 1.03
CA GLN A 64 -6.96 2.07 -0.32
C GLN A 64 -8.21 1.78 -1.14
N GLY A 65 -8.06 1.64 -2.45
CA GLY A 65 -9.18 1.44 -3.38
C GLY A 65 -9.93 0.12 -3.21
N SER A 66 -9.27 -0.88 -2.61
CA SER A 66 -9.85 -2.22 -2.37
C SER A 66 -9.24 -2.84 -1.12
N VAL A 67 -10.06 -3.59 -0.37
CA VAL A 67 -9.60 -4.45 0.74
C VAL A 67 -8.81 -5.66 0.24
N MET A 68 -8.83 -5.93 -1.06
CA MET A 68 -8.15 -7.06 -1.70
C MET A 68 -6.67 -6.78 -2.01
N ASP A 69 -6.11 -5.66 -1.57
CA ASP A 69 -4.70 -5.33 -1.66
C ASP A 69 -3.91 -5.86 -0.45
N TYR A 70 -2.60 -6.02 -0.59
CA TYR A 70 -1.64 -6.31 0.47
C TYR A 70 -0.73 -5.11 0.76
N PRO A 71 -1.26 -4.05 1.37
CA PRO A 71 -0.52 -2.83 1.59
C PRO A 71 0.51 -2.95 2.70
N SER A 72 1.45 -2.03 2.73
CA SER A 72 2.26 -1.77 3.93
C SER A 72 1.37 -1.32 5.09
N VAL A 73 1.73 -1.70 6.33
CA VAL A 73 1.13 -1.05 7.50
C VAL A 73 1.40 0.45 7.44
N ASN A 74 0.35 1.26 7.52
CA ASN A 74 0.45 2.70 7.36
C ASN A 74 0.95 3.38 8.65
N VAL A 75 2.23 3.70 8.71
CA VAL A 75 2.85 4.37 9.87
C VAL A 75 3.52 5.66 9.42
N ASN A 76 3.20 6.76 10.08
CA ASN A 76 3.81 8.06 9.83
C ASN A 76 5.06 8.24 10.71
N SER A 77 6.14 8.79 10.15
CA SER A 77 7.35 9.14 10.92
C SER A 77 7.06 10.21 11.97
N ASN A 78 6.15 11.14 11.68
CA ASN A 78 5.60 12.08 12.65
C ASN A 78 4.36 11.51 13.32
N ARG A 79 4.52 11.03 14.54
CA ARG A 79 3.43 10.39 15.31
C ARG A 79 2.20 11.28 15.53
N ALA A 80 2.37 12.59 15.58
CA ALA A 80 1.25 13.53 15.70
C ALA A 80 0.35 13.56 14.45
N LYS A 81 0.85 13.06 13.32
CA LYS A 81 0.12 12.94 12.05
C LYS A 81 -0.31 11.52 11.74
N GLN A 82 -0.21 10.59 12.68
CA GLN A 82 -0.62 9.20 12.46
C GLN A 82 -2.11 9.11 12.15
N GLY A 83 -2.46 8.59 10.98
CA GLY A 83 -3.80 8.20 10.59
C GLY A 83 -4.11 6.74 10.92
N ASP A 84 -5.02 6.14 10.17
CA ASP A 84 -5.35 4.72 10.32
C ASP A 84 -4.15 3.85 9.87
N TYR A 85 -3.94 2.73 10.57
CA TYR A 85 -2.86 1.76 10.28
C TYR A 85 -3.23 0.82 9.13
N TYR A 86 -4.49 0.40 9.10
CA TYR A 86 -5.09 -0.43 8.07
C TYR A 86 -6.46 0.11 7.69
N THR A 87 -6.95 -0.26 6.52
CA THR A 87 -8.31 0.09 6.14
C THR A 87 -9.32 -0.64 7.04
N THR A 88 -10.34 0.08 7.45
CA THR A 88 -11.50 -0.46 8.19
C THR A 88 -12.78 -0.33 7.40
N LYS A 89 -12.66 -0.01 6.11
CA LYS A 89 -13.74 0.21 5.15
C LYS A 89 -13.42 -0.49 3.84
N VAL A 90 -14.46 -0.96 3.17
CA VAL A 90 -14.37 -1.37 1.77
C VAL A 90 -14.05 -0.16 0.90
N GLY A 91 -13.23 -0.36 -0.11
CA GLY A 91 -12.85 0.69 -1.04
C GLY A 91 -13.85 0.90 -2.17
N PRO A 92 -13.69 1.97 -2.96
CA PRO A 92 -14.55 2.24 -4.11
C PRO A 92 -14.50 1.13 -5.18
N TYR A 93 -13.37 0.46 -5.37
CA TYR A 93 -13.26 -0.69 -6.25
C TYR A 93 -14.13 -1.85 -5.77
N ASP A 94 -14.09 -2.17 -4.49
CA ASP A 94 -14.89 -3.28 -3.92
C ASP A 94 -16.37 -3.05 -4.15
N ILE A 95 -16.85 -1.84 -3.86
CA ILE A 95 -18.25 -1.46 -4.08
C ILE A 95 -18.63 -1.60 -5.56
N TRP A 96 -17.78 -1.12 -6.47
CA TRP A 96 -18.02 -1.19 -7.90
C TRP A 96 -18.01 -2.63 -8.42
N ALA A 97 -17.07 -3.46 -7.96
CA ALA A 97 -16.98 -4.87 -8.35
C ALA A 97 -18.19 -5.67 -7.86
N ILE A 98 -18.64 -5.41 -6.63
CA ILE A 98 -19.86 -6.01 -6.08
C ILE A 98 -21.11 -5.53 -6.83
N GLN A 99 -21.18 -4.26 -7.18
CA GLN A 99 -22.28 -3.76 -8.04
C GLN A 99 -22.33 -4.53 -9.37
N TYR A 100 -21.18 -4.73 -10.01
CA TYR A 100 -21.11 -5.49 -11.26
C TYR A 100 -21.56 -6.94 -11.10
N GLY A 101 -21.11 -7.65 -10.06
CA GLY A 101 -21.37 -9.07 -9.87
C GLY A 101 -22.74 -9.40 -9.25
N TYR A 102 -23.37 -8.44 -8.55
CA TYR A 102 -24.52 -8.75 -7.70
C TYR A 102 -25.75 -7.84 -7.91
N THR A 103 -25.69 -6.84 -8.80
CA THR A 103 -26.91 -6.09 -9.13
C THR A 103 -27.88 -6.97 -9.89
N PRO A 104 -29.10 -7.18 -9.39
CA PRO A 104 -30.10 -7.96 -10.12
C PRO A 104 -30.65 -7.16 -11.30
N PHE A 105 -30.70 -7.78 -12.46
CA PHE A 105 -31.32 -7.26 -13.67
C PHE A 105 -32.32 -8.28 -14.23
N SER A 106 -33.33 -7.81 -14.96
CA SER A 106 -34.08 -8.68 -15.84
C SER A 106 -33.21 -9.05 -17.05
N GLU A 107 -33.46 -10.18 -17.69
CA GLU A 107 -32.72 -10.63 -18.87
C GLU A 107 -32.66 -9.57 -19.98
N ALA A 108 -33.72 -8.78 -20.15
CA ALA A 108 -33.78 -7.70 -21.15
C ALA A 108 -32.96 -6.45 -20.77
N GLU A 109 -32.64 -6.25 -19.50
CA GLU A 109 -31.94 -5.05 -18.98
C GLU A 109 -30.48 -5.33 -18.63
N GLU A 110 -30.07 -6.61 -18.53
CA GLU A 110 -28.77 -7.00 -17.99
C GLU A 110 -27.60 -6.37 -18.76
N GLU A 111 -27.58 -6.50 -20.09
CA GLU A 111 -26.49 -5.97 -20.92
C GLU A 111 -26.34 -4.46 -20.75
N ALA A 112 -27.45 -3.72 -20.81
CA ALA A 112 -27.42 -2.27 -20.66
C ALA A 112 -27.02 -1.84 -19.24
N GLY A 113 -27.49 -2.55 -18.22
CA GLY A 113 -27.18 -2.32 -16.82
C GLY A 113 -25.70 -2.56 -16.51
N LEU A 114 -25.15 -3.67 -16.95
CA LEU A 114 -23.73 -4.01 -16.80
C LEU A 114 -22.84 -3.01 -17.53
N LYS A 115 -23.21 -2.64 -18.76
CA LYS A 115 -22.48 -1.61 -19.53
C LYS A 115 -22.40 -0.29 -18.78
N LYS A 116 -23.50 0.16 -18.17
CA LYS A 116 -23.54 1.38 -17.37
C LYS A 116 -22.61 1.33 -16.15
N ILE A 117 -22.54 0.18 -15.48
CA ILE A 117 -21.60 -0.01 -14.38
C ILE A 117 -20.15 0.07 -14.89
N LEU A 118 -19.86 -0.56 -16.03
CA LEU A 118 -18.53 -0.62 -16.64
C LEU A 118 -18.05 0.73 -17.21
N GLU A 119 -18.94 1.68 -17.49
CA GLU A 119 -18.55 3.04 -17.91
C GLU A 119 -17.61 3.72 -16.93
N ARG A 120 -17.68 3.34 -15.63
CA ARG A 120 -16.82 3.87 -14.58
C ARG A 120 -15.44 3.19 -14.50
N SER A 121 -15.17 2.17 -15.28
CA SER A 121 -13.92 1.36 -15.19
C SER A 121 -12.63 2.17 -15.41
N THR A 122 -12.72 3.38 -15.98
CA THR A 122 -11.60 4.29 -16.19
C THR A 122 -11.35 5.26 -15.03
N ASP A 123 -12.17 5.24 -13.97
CA ASP A 123 -11.92 6.02 -12.76
C ASP A 123 -10.63 5.50 -12.08
N PRO A 124 -9.63 6.35 -11.81
CA PRO A 124 -8.39 5.94 -11.15
C PRO A 124 -8.59 5.25 -9.78
N LYS A 125 -9.70 5.54 -9.08
CA LYS A 125 -10.04 4.89 -7.81
C LYS A 125 -10.50 3.45 -7.98
N LEU A 126 -10.82 3.03 -9.21
CA LEU A 126 -11.21 1.69 -9.58
C LEU A 126 -10.09 0.91 -10.26
N ALA A 127 -8.85 1.42 -10.19
CA ALA A 127 -7.69 0.78 -10.78
C ALA A 127 -7.54 -0.66 -10.27
N PHE A 128 -7.17 -1.58 -11.18
CA PHE A 128 -7.05 -3.00 -10.90
C PHE A 128 -5.75 -3.58 -11.44
N GLY A 129 -5.14 -4.43 -10.63
CA GLY A 129 -4.00 -5.26 -11.00
C GLY A 129 -3.91 -6.44 -10.02
N ASN A 130 -3.92 -7.67 -10.53
CA ASN A 130 -3.98 -8.88 -9.72
C ASN A 130 -2.65 -9.64 -9.67
N ASP A 131 -2.66 -10.86 -9.12
CA ASP A 131 -1.50 -11.74 -8.99
C ASP A 131 -0.81 -12.07 -10.32
N ALA A 132 -1.53 -12.03 -11.45
CA ALA A 132 -0.93 -12.22 -12.77
C ALA A 132 -0.11 -11.01 -13.24
N ASP A 133 -0.42 -9.82 -12.71
CA ASP A 133 0.26 -8.56 -12.96
C ASP A 133 1.33 -8.26 -11.90
N ASP A 134 1.15 -8.84 -10.71
CA ASP A 134 2.14 -8.77 -9.62
C ASP A 134 3.41 -9.56 -10.05
N MET A 135 4.33 -9.22 -9.61
CA MET A 135 5.60 -8.92 -9.94
C MET A 135 6.67 -9.63 -9.24
N ARG A 136 6.33 -10.72 -8.67
CA ARG A 136 7.28 -11.66 -8.08
C ARG A 136 8.08 -12.44 -9.14
N SER A 137 7.64 -12.41 -10.39
CA SER A 137 8.31 -13.08 -11.50
C SER A 137 9.02 -12.09 -12.41
N PRO A 138 10.34 -12.20 -12.61
CA PRO A 138 11.08 -11.37 -13.55
C PRO A 138 10.46 -11.39 -14.95
N GLY A 139 10.34 -10.22 -15.58
CA GLY A 139 9.81 -10.06 -16.94
C GLY A 139 8.29 -9.96 -17.07
N LYS A 140 7.53 -10.25 -15.99
CA LYS A 140 6.07 -10.02 -15.97
C LYS A 140 5.71 -8.71 -15.28
N ALA A 141 6.55 -8.27 -14.43
CA ALA A 141 6.47 -7.19 -13.47
C ALA A 141 6.80 -5.83 -14.01
N ILE A 142 6.14 -5.38 -14.99
CA ILE A 142 6.52 -4.11 -15.60
C ILE A 142 5.84 -2.89 -14.97
N ASP A 143 4.61 -3.02 -14.44
CA ASP A 143 3.91 -1.92 -13.79
C ASP A 143 4.28 -1.85 -12.30
N PRO A 144 5.08 -0.86 -11.87
CA PRO A 144 5.51 -0.74 -10.48
C PRO A 144 4.37 -0.39 -9.51
N ARG A 145 3.20 -0.05 -10.03
CA ARG A 145 2.01 0.24 -9.22
C ARG A 145 1.23 -1.02 -8.82
N VAL A 146 1.59 -2.18 -9.39
CA VAL A 146 0.97 -3.47 -9.05
C VAL A 146 1.96 -4.27 -8.24
N MET A 147 1.87 -4.18 -6.93
CA MET A 147 2.76 -4.87 -6.01
C MET A 147 2.21 -4.92 -4.59
N ILE A 148 2.82 -5.75 -3.75
CA ILE A 148 2.55 -5.81 -2.32
C ILE A 148 3.53 -4.92 -1.54
N ASN A 149 3.16 -4.56 -0.31
CA ASN A 149 3.96 -3.77 0.62
C ASN A 149 4.27 -2.33 0.14
N ASP A 150 3.49 -1.81 -0.77
CA ASP A 150 3.50 -0.40 -1.15
C ASP A 150 2.35 0.37 -0.47
N MET A 151 2.30 1.66 -0.67
CA MET A 151 1.23 2.55 -0.21
C MET A 151 1.34 3.90 -0.91
N SER A 152 0.20 4.48 -1.23
CA SER A 152 0.04 5.80 -1.86
C SER A 152 0.44 5.91 -3.34
N ASN A 153 -0.07 6.95 -3.99
CA ASN A 153 0.23 7.25 -5.39
C ASN A 153 1.60 7.94 -5.61
N ASP A 154 2.31 8.29 -4.53
CA ASP A 154 3.74 8.65 -4.57
C ASP A 154 4.53 7.71 -3.66
N MET A 155 4.81 6.52 -4.16
CA MET A 155 5.55 5.49 -3.43
C MET A 155 6.94 5.95 -3.00
N VAL A 156 7.61 6.81 -3.78
CA VAL A 156 8.95 7.29 -3.44
C VAL A 156 8.90 8.21 -2.21
N ALA A 157 7.92 9.12 -2.14
CA ALA A 157 7.74 9.97 -0.96
C ALA A 157 7.31 9.17 0.27
N TYR A 158 6.41 8.19 0.09
CA TYR A 158 6.01 7.30 1.17
C TYR A 158 7.17 6.46 1.71
N ALA A 159 7.99 5.89 0.82
CA ALA A 159 9.17 5.12 1.19
C ALA A 159 10.22 5.97 1.91
N GLU A 160 10.41 7.22 1.47
CA GLU A 160 11.33 8.14 2.13
C GLU A 160 10.94 8.37 3.59
N ASP A 161 9.67 8.63 3.88
CA ASP A 161 9.17 8.79 5.24
C ASP A 161 9.40 7.53 6.08
N ARG A 162 9.09 6.37 5.52
CA ARG A 162 9.32 5.08 6.18
C ARG A 162 10.80 4.80 6.46
N LEU A 163 11.69 5.10 5.53
CA LEU A 163 13.14 4.91 5.69
C LEU A 163 13.71 5.88 6.74
N LYS A 164 13.23 7.12 6.79
CA LYS A 164 13.54 8.06 7.88
C LYS A 164 13.14 7.50 9.24
N LEU A 165 11.95 6.93 9.34
CA LEU A 165 11.47 6.29 10.57
C LEU A 165 12.38 5.14 10.98
N VAL A 166 12.71 4.22 10.07
CA VAL A 166 13.61 3.08 10.33
C VAL A 166 14.96 3.58 10.85
N ASN A 167 15.57 4.55 10.15
CA ASN A 167 16.87 5.11 10.54
C ASN A 167 16.82 5.81 11.92
N SER A 168 15.70 6.42 12.28
CA SER A 168 15.55 7.05 13.60
C SER A 168 15.41 6.04 14.74
N MET A 169 14.99 4.81 14.43
CA MET A 169 14.77 3.75 15.42
C MET A 169 15.99 2.87 15.64
N LEU A 170 16.80 2.63 14.61
CA LEU A 170 17.96 1.74 14.69
C LEU A 170 18.91 2.07 15.85
N PRO A 171 19.34 3.32 16.07
CA PRO A 171 20.23 3.65 17.18
C PRO A 171 19.62 3.42 18.57
N LYS A 172 18.29 3.39 18.66
CA LYS A 172 17.56 3.22 19.94
C LYS A 172 17.34 1.76 20.32
N LEU A 173 17.61 0.81 19.41
CA LEU A 173 17.31 -0.60 19.66
C LEU A 173 18.09 -1.17 20.84
N GLN A 174 19.40 -0.89 20.91
CA GLN A 174 20.26 -1.44 21.95
C GLN A 174 19.81 -0.98 23.33
N SER A 175 19.61 0.32 23.53
CA SER A 175 19.18 0.87 24.81
C SER A 175 17.80 0.37 25.27
N ARG A 176 16.93 0.01 24.32
CA ARG A 176 15.57 -0.47 24.62
C ARG A 176 15.49 -1.97 24.87
N PHE A 177 16.26 -2.77 24.16
CA PHE A 177 16.10 -4.23 24.11
C PHE A 177 17.33 -5.02 24.55
N ALA A 178 18.38 -4.36 25.06
CA ALA A 178 19.59 -5.00 25.59
C ALA A 178 19.83 -4.58 27.04
N LYS A 179 18.87 -4.89 27.93
CA LYS A 179 19.00 -4.59 29.36
C LYS A 179 19.82 -5.69 30.06
N PRO A 180 20.53 -5.38 31.16
CA PRO A 180 21.25 -6.37 31.95
C PRO A 180 20.38 -7.57 32.33
N GLY A 181 20.87 -8.78 32.11
CA GLY A 181 20.14 -10.01 32.42
C GLY A 181 19.13 -10.46 31.36
N GLN A 182 18.90 -9.69 30.30
CA GLN A 182 18.03 -10.08 29.19
C GLN A 182 18.81 -10.75 28.05
N SER A 183 18.13 -11.67 27.36
CA SER A 183 18.67 -12.27 26.13
C SER A 183 18.66 -11.26 24.97
N TYR A 184 19.66 -11.32 24.10
CA TYR A 184 19.69 -10.55 22.85
C TYR A 184 18.66 -11.01 21.79
N ALA A 185 17.87 -12.05 22.06
CA ALA A 185 16.90 -12.61 21.10
C ALA A 185 15.86 -11.56 20.67
N GLU A 186 15.36 -10.75 21.60
CA GLU A 186 14.40 -9.70 21.26
C GLU A 186 15.04 -8.57 20.46
N LEU A 187 16.23 -8.08 20.85
CA LEU A 187 16.99 -7.11 20.09
C LEU A 187 17.20 -7.57 18.64
N ARG A 188 17.62 -8.81 18.45
CA ARG A 188 17.80 -9.42 17.13
C ARG A 188 16.50 -9.42 16.34
N THR A 189 15.40 -9.83 16.94
CA THR A 189 14.07 -9.86 16.29
C THR A 189 13.66 -8.47 15.83
N ARG A 190 13.82 -7.45 16.68
CA ARG A 190 13.47 -6.05 16.35
C ARG A 190 14.37 -5.48 15.26
N TYR A 191 15.65 -5.79 15.29
CA TYR A 191 16.58 -5.41 14.23
C TYR A 191 16.15 -5.97 12.88
N PHE A 192 15.86 -7.27 12.78
CA PHE A 192 15.41 -7.88 11.53
C PHE A 192 14.05 -7.38 11.06
N GLN A 193 13.14 -7.03 11.98
CA GLN A 193 11.87 -6.38 11.61
C GLN A 193 12.11 -5.01 10.95
N LEU A 194 13.01 -4.18 11.47
CA LEU A 194 13.36 -2.89 10.87
C LEU A 194 14.08 -3.08 9.52
N MET A 195 14.99 -4.04 9.43
CA MET A 195 15.66 -4.36 8.17
C MET A 195 14.68 -4.89 7.11
N GLY A 196 13.68 -5.69 7.52
CA GLY A 196 12.60 -6.13 6.65
C GLY A 196 11.77 -4.96 6.09
N GLN A 197 11.40 -3.99 6.93
CA GLN A 197 10.71 -2.78 6.48
C GLN A 197 11.57 -1.96 5.49
N ARG A 198 12.86 -1.83 5.77
CA ARG A 198 13.80 -1.18 4.87
C ARG A 198 13.87 -1.89 3.51
N ALA A 199 14.02 -3.20 3.52
CA ALA A 199 14.09 -3.99 2.29
C ALA A 199 12.80 -3.89 1.45
N GLN A 200 11.63 -3.88 2.09
CA GLN A 200 10.34 -3.67 1.42
C GLN A 200 10.29 -2.32 0.71
N MET A 201 10.67 -1.23 1.37
CA MET A 201 10.66 0.11 0.77
C MET A 201 11.67 0.23 -0.38
N VAL A 202 12.88 -0.30 -0.21
CA VAL A 202 13.91 -0.33 -1.27
C VAL A 202 13.40 -1.11 -2.48
N ASN A 203 12.81 -2.29 -2.27
CA ASN A 203 12.23 -3.10 -3.34
C ASN A 203 11.12 -2.35 -4.07
N ALA A 204 10.18 -1.76 -3.35
CA ALA A 204 9.07 -1.02 -3.94
C ALA A 204 9.55 0.14 -4.82
N VAL A 205 10.50 0.92 -4.31
CA VAL A 205 11.06 2.08 -5.05
C VAL A 205 11.88 1.64 -6.26
N SER A 206 12.67 0.57 -6.16
CA SER A 206 13.54 0.09 -7.24
C SER A 206 12.75 -0.24 -8.51
N ARG A 207 11.52 -0.68 -8.37
CA ARG A 207 10.65 -1.08 -9.49
C ARG A 207 10.19 0.06 -10.38
N TYR A 208 10.25 1.30 -9.88
CA TYR A 208 9.96 2.47 -10.71
C TYR A 208 11.07 2.78 -11.71
N ILE A 209 12.29 2.24 -11.51
CA ILE A 209 13.41 2.43 -12.43
C ILE A 209 13.27 1.45 -13.60
N GLY A 210 13.07 1.97 -14.80
CA GLY A 210 12.76 1.18 -15.99
C GLY A 210 11.33 0.63 -16.02
N GLY A 211 10.48 0.99 -15.05
CA GLY A 211 9.10 0.55 -14.96
C GLY A 211 8.22 1.13 -16.08
N VAL A 212 7.15 0.43 -16.39
CA VAL A 212 6.15 0.82 -17.39
C VAL A 212 4.76 0.71 -16.77
N TYR A 213 4.01 1.81 -16.79
CA TYR A 213 2.60 1.81 -16.43
C TYR A 213 1.78 1.07 -17.47
N VAL A 214 0.98 0.11 -17.04
CA VAL A 214 0.09 -0.67 -17.89
C VAL A 214 -1.34 -0.21 -17.68
N ASP A 215 -2.00 0.20 -18.75
CA ASP A 215 -3.40 0.58 -18.76
C ASP A 215 -4.18 -0.37 -19.68
N ARG A 216 -5.35 -0.83 -19.22
CA ARG A 216 -6.19 -1.78 -19.93
C ARG A 216 -7.51 -1.17 -20.42
N SER A 217 -7.52 0.14 -20.65
CA SER A 217 -8.68 0.81 -21.22
C SER A 217 -9.00 0.28 -22.61
N PHE A 218 -10.29 0.22 -22.93
CA PHE A 218 -10.74 -0.10 -24.27
C PHE A 218 -10.73 1.13 -25.17
N ALA A 219 -10.54 0.92 -26.48
CA ALA A 219 -10.61 2.00 -27.47
C ALA A 219 -11.96 2.72 -27.37
N GLY A 220 -11.92 4.05 -27.33
CA GLY A 220 -13.11 4.91 -27.22
C GLY A 220 -13.59 5.19 -25.78
N GLN A 221 -12.95 4.64 -24.75
CA GLN A 221 -13.24 5.03 -23.37
C GLN A 221 -12.69 6.43 -23.04
N SER A 222 -13.29 7.07 -22.03
CA SER A 222 -13.11 8.50 -21.73
C SER A 222 -11.71 8.92 -21.30
N ASN A 223 -10.86 8.00 -20.82
CA ASN A 223 -9.56 8.40 -20.29
C ASN A 223 -8.41 8.41 -21.31
N ASN A 224 -8.64 7.94 -22.53
CA ASN A 224 -7.69 7.95 -23.67
C ASN A 224 -6.23 7.59 -23.31
N SER A 225 -6.05 6.70 -22.32
CA SER A 225 -4.74 6.29 -21.83
C SER A 225 -4.05 5.37 -22.86
N LYS A 226 -2.72 5.49 -22.95
CA LYS A 226 -1.93 4.56 -23.74
C LYS A 226 -1.81 3.23 -23.00
N PRO A 227 -1.87 2.09 -23.71
CA PRO A 227 -1.70 0.77 -23.08
C PRO A 227 -0.40 0.63 -22.27
N PHE A 228 0.66 1.26 -22.73
CA PHE A 228 1.96 1.27 -22.07
C PHE A 228 2.52 2.69 -22.02
N THR A 229 2.89 3.13 -20.81
CA THR A 229 3.51 4.44 -20.61
C THR A 229 4.73 4.26 -19.71
N PRO A 230 5.95 4.57 -20.17
CA PRO A 230 7.13 4.50 -19.30
C PRO A 230 6.95 5.38 -18.06
N VAL A 231 7.44 4.91 -16.92
CA VAL A 231 7.51 5.76 -15.72
C VAL A 231 8.25 7.05 -16.07
N PRO A 232 7.72 8.24 -15.72
CA PRO A 232 8.35 9.50 -16.08
C PRO A 232 9.80 9.57 -15.64
N ALA A 233 10.72 10.01 -16.50
CA ALA A 233 12.16 10.06 -16.21
C ALA A 233 12.49 10.84 -14.93
N ALA A 234 11.75 11.91 -14.64
CA ALA A 234 11.92 12.67 -13.40
C ALA A 234 11.59 11.81 -12.15
N TYR A 235 10.58 10.96 -12.22
CA TYR A 235 10.21 10.07 -11.13
C TYR A 235 11.22 8.93 -10.95
N GLN A 236 11.74 8.36 -12.06
CA GLN A 236 12.83 7.38 -12.01
C GLN A 236 14.10 7.97 -11.38
N LYS A 237 14.44 9.22 -11.69
CA LYS A 237 15.56 9.94 -11.05
C LYS A 237 15.33 10.16 -9.56
N LYS A 238 14.09 10.51 -9.16
CA LYS A 238 13.71 10.64 -7.75
C LYS A 238 13.87 9.31 -7.02
N ALA A 239 13.42 8.20 -7.62
CA ALA A 239 13.59 6.86 -7.08
C ALA A 239 15.07 6.49 -6.93
N MET A 240 15.89 6.72 -7.95
CA MET A 240 17.34 6.47 -7.91
C MET A 240 18.04 7.31 -6.84
N ALA A 241 17.68 8.58 -6.68
CA ALA A 241 18.24 9.45 -5.66
C ALA A 241 17.93 8.93 -4.24
N LEU A 242 16.71 8.43 -4.01
CA LEU A 242 16.34 7.79 -2.75
C LEU A 242 17.18 6.53 -2.49
N LEU A 243 17.33 5.67 -3.48
CA LEU A 243 18.16 4.46 -3.35
C LEU A 243 19.62 4.81 -3.13
N ASN A 244 20.13 5.85 -3.78
CA ASN A 244 21.50 6.32 -3.53
C ASN A 244 21.69 6.69 -2.07
N THR A 245 20.74 7.42 -1.48
CA THR A 245 20.83 7.85 -0.06
C THR A 245 20.69 6.70 0.94
N TYR A 246 19.75 5.78 0.69
CA TYR A 246 19.33 4.80 1.68
C TYR A 246 19.83 3.36 1.41
N LEU A 247 20.49 3.12 0.28
CA LEU A 247 21.01 1.80 -0.08
C LEU A 247 22.48 1.82 -0.48
N PHE A 248 22.89 2.76 -1.34
CA PHE A 248 24.22 2.73 -1.96
C PHE A 248 25.25 3.62 -1.21
N ALA A 249 24.81 4.61 -0.45
CA ALA A 249 25.72 5.46 0.30
C ALA A 249 26.51 4.67 1.34
N PRO A 250 27.81 5.02 1.60
CA PRO A 250 28.66 4.31 2.58
C PRO A 250 28.08 4.26 4.00
N ASN A 251 27.23 5.21 4.34
CA ASN A 251 26.54 5.35 5.63
C ASN A 251 25.05 5.02 5.57
N ALA A 252 24.64 4.24 4.58
CA ALA A 252 23.24 3.85 4.41
C ALA A 252 22.74 2.90 5.50
N PHE A 253 23.66 2.20 6.19
CA PHE A 253 23.41 1.20 7.24
C PHE A 253 24.09 1.56 8.55
#